data_17253ac62134af679506322503676395
#
_entry.id   17253ac62134af679506322503676395
#
_cell.length_a   1.000
_cell.length_b   1.000
_cell.length_c   1.000
_cell.angle_alpha   90.00
_cell.angle_beta   90.00
_cell.angle_gamma   90.00
#
_symmetry.space_group_name_H-M   'P 1'
#
loop_
_entity.id
_entity.type
_entity.pdbx_description
1 polymer ?
#
loop_
_entity_poly.entity_id
_entity_poly.type
_entity_poly.pdbx_seq_one_letter_code
_entity_poly.pdbx_strand_id
1 'polypeptide(L)'
;MLLDLAKSRRTVRKFKSESFPVDKIIRCIEVAREAPSGINKQPWYFLIVKDPEKKREIRRRCEKFERDLHRRVRGELKEWMERENITWRKDFLEEAPYLVMIFSDIRAPYSRESTWLAVGYFLLALEEEGLSSLTYTPPPAREIAEVVNAPRYYRLETILPVGYPKEGGRKKRRKELQEIMDFDSF
;
A
#
# COMPACT_ATOMS: atom_id res chain seq x y z
N MET A 1 3.59 8.94 -20.79
CA MET A 1 2.79 7.74 -21.16
C MET A 1 2.80 6.71 -20.05
N LEU A 2 1.97 5.64 -20.07
CA LEU A 2 1.82 4.68 -18.95
C LEU A 2 3.15 4.03 -18.54
N LEU A 3 4.01 3.66 -19.49
CA LEU A 3 5.32 3.08 -19.20
C LEU A 3 6.21 4.05 -18.40
N ASP A 4 6.14 5.34 -18.67
CA ASP A 4 6.95 6.35 -17.99
C ASP A 4 6.47 6.52 -16.53
N LEU A 5 5.15 6.54 -16.30
CA LEU A 5 4.56 6.52 -14.95
C LEU A 5 4.99 5.26 -14.18
N ALA A 6 4.94 4.09 -14.83
CA ALA A 6 5.40 2.85 -14.21
C ALA A 6 6.91 2.87 -13.90
N LYS A 7 7.71 3.51 -14.76
CA LYS A 7 9.15 3.69 -14.54
C LYS A 7 9.48 4.76 -13.50
N SER A 8 8.70 5.83 -13.36
CA SER A 8 8.92 6.90 -12.38
C SER A 8 8.50 6.48 -10.98
N ARG A 9 7.41 5.70 -10.83
CA ARG A 9 6.89 5.30 -9.54
C ARG A 9 7.94 4.68 -8.60
N ARG A 10 8.01 5.21 -7.38
CA ARG A 10 8.94 4.77 -6.31
C ARG A 10 8.16 4.37 -5.06
N THR A 11 8.77 3.55 -4.23
CA THR A 11 8.33 3.32 -2.85
C THR A 11 8.87 4.45 -1.98
N VAL A 12 7.99 5.26 -1.41
CA VAL A 12 8.35 6.41 -0.58
C VAL A 12 7.89 6.16 0.86
N ARG A 13 8.78 6.43 1.82
CA ARG A 13 8.56 6.26 3.26
C ARG A 13 8.72 7.54 4.08
N LYS A 14 9.06 8.64 3.42
CA LYS A 14 9.17 9.96 4.07
C LYS A 14 8.34 10.95 3.28
N PHE A 15 7.42 11.59 3.96
CA PHE A 15 6.45 12.50 3.36
C PHE A 15 6.67 13.92 3.86
N LYS A 16 6.34 14.89 3.00
CA LYS A 16 6.20 16.28 3.43
C LYS A 16 4.95 16.42 4.29
N SER A 17 4.96 17.35 5.23
CA SER A 17 3.77 17.72 6.03
C SER A 17 2.75 18.54 5.23
N GLU A 18 3.07 18.90 4.00
CA GLU A 18 2.21 19.67 3.11
C GLU A 18 0.91 18.90 2.85
N SER A 19 -0.22 19.53 3.16
CA SER A 19 -1.54 19.00 2.85
C SER A 19 -1.90 19.26 1.39
N PHE A 20 -2.81 18.46 0.87
CA PHE A 20 -3.37 18.62 -0.48
C PHE A 20 -4.87 18.28 -0.48
N PRO A 21 -5.64 18.75 -1.50
CA PRO A 21 -7.05 18.43 -1.59
C PRO A 21 -7.30 16.93 -1.70
N VAL A 22 -8.25 16.41 -0.91
CA VAL A 22 -8.62 14.98 -0.93
C VAL A 22 -9.13 14.52 -2.29
N ASP A 23 -9.61 15.44 -3.13
CA ASP A 23 -10.06 15.18 -4.50
C ASP A 23 -9.00 14.51 -5.37
N LYS A 24 -7.71 14.75 -5.12
CA LYS A 24 -6.63 14.02 -5.78
C LYS A 24 -6.70 12.52 -5.48
N ILE A 25 -6.97 12.13 -4.23
CA ILE A 25 -7.13 10.72 -3.87
C ILE A 25 -8.42 10.16 -4.49
N ILE A 26 -9.49 10.94 -4.51
CA ILE A 26 -10.77 10.52 -5.11
C ILE A 26 -10.58 10.21 -6.60
N ARG A 27 -9.88 11.07 -7.35
CA ARG A 27 -9.54 10.78 -8.77
C ARG A 27 -8.72 9.51 -8.93
N CYS A 28 -7.76 9.26 -8.02
CA CYS A 28 -6.99 8.01 -8.05
C CYS A 28 -7.89 6.77 -7.78
N ILE A 29 -8.90 6.91 -6.92
CA ILE A 29 -9.88 5.84 -6.67
C ILE A 29 -10.78 5.65 -7.91
N GLU A 30 -11.14 6.71 -8.62
CA GLU A 30 -11.89 6.61 -9.89
C GLU A 30 -11.12 5.79 -10.92
N VAL A 31 -9.81 5.99 -11.05
CA VAL A 31 -8.97 5.15 -11.89
C VAL A 31 -8.91 3.71 -11.37
N ALA A 32 -8.75 3.54 -10.07
CA ALA A 32 -8.63 2.21 -9.45
C ALA A 32 -9.89 1.34 -9.64
N ARG A 33 -11.09 1.95 -9.61
CA ARG A 33 -12.35 1.22 -9.79
C ARG A 33 -12.54 0.66 -11.19
N GLU A 34 -11.80 1.13 -12.18
CA GLU A 34 -11.82 0.61 -13.56
C GLU A 34 -11.02 -0.69 -13.72
N ALA A 35 -10.40 -1.19 -12.65
CA ALA A 35 -9.72 -2.47 -12.67
C ALA A 35 -10.70 -3.63 -12.95
N PRO A 36 -10.28 -4.69 -13.66
CA PRO A 36 -11.12 -5.87 -13.83
C PRO A 36 -11.26 -6.65 -12.51
N SER A 37 -12.40 -7.35 -12.36
CA SER A 37 -12.63 -8.20 -11.20
C SER A 37 -13.36 -9.49 -11.57
N GLY A 38 -13.15 -10.55 -10.78
CA GLY A 38 -13.82 -11.84 -10.96
C GLY A 38 -15.35 -11.66 -11.02
N ILE A 39 -15.96 -12.07 -12.14
CA ILE A 39 -17.41 -11.91 -12.43
C ILE A 39 -17.96 -10.50 -12.14
N ASN A 40 -17.13 -9.49 -12.32
CA ASN A 40 -17.42 -8.06 -12.07
C ASN A 40 -17.93 -7.77 -10.64
N LYS A 41 -17.43 -8.47 -9.63
CA LYS A 41 -17.84 -8.28 -8.23
C LYS A 41 -17.31 -7.03 -7.57
N GLN A 42 -16.23 -6.41 -8.10
CA GLN A 42 -15.65 -5.16 -7.60
C GLN A 42 -15.48 -5.16 -6.07
N PRO A 43 -14.76 -6.15 -5.50
CA PRO A 43 -14.77 -6.45 -4.07
C PRO A 43 -13.93 -5.48 -3.23
N TRP A 44 -13.30 -4.50 -3.84
CA TRP A 44 -12.47 -3.52 -3.16
C TRP A 44 -13.29 -2.47 -2.42
N TYR A 45 -12.74 -2.03 -1.30
CA TYR A 45 -13.26 -0.89 -0.54
C TYR A 45 -12.10 0.00 -0.11
N PHE A 46 -12.19 1.28 -0.41
CA PHE A 46 -11.18 2.29 -0.09
C PHE A 46 -11.67 3.14 1.08
N LEU A 47 -10.91 3.16 2.17
CA LEU A 47 -11.17 4.01 3.32
C LEU A 47 -10.05 5.04 3.47
N ILE A 48 -10.38 6.32 3.37
CA ILE A 48 -9.44 7.43 3.56
C ILE A 48 -9.45 7.84 5.02
N VAL A 49 -8.30 7.74 5.68
CA VAL A 49 -8.10 8.14 7.07
C VAL A 49 -7.23 9.40 7.11
N LYS A 50 -7.80 10.50 7.61
CA LYS A 50 -7.10 11.78 7.83
C LYS A 50 -6.98 12.15 9.31
N ASP A 51 -7.81 11.57 10.16
CA ASP A 51 -7.86 11.81 11.59
C ASP A 51 -6.51 11.44 12.24
N PRO A 52 -5.82 12.40 12.92
CA PRO A 52 -4.51 12.16 13.52
C PRO A 52 -4.54 11.10 14.62
N GLU A 53 -5.61 11.04 15.42
CA GLU A 53 -5.73 10.06 16.51
C GLU A 53 -5.88 8.64 15.94
N LYS A 54 -6.68 8.46 14.88
CA LYS A 54 -6.80 7.17 14.20
C LYS A 54 -5.47 6.76 13.56
N LYS A 55 -4.76 7.68 12.90
CA LYS A 55 -3.44 7.39 12.32
C LYS A 55 -2.44 6.96 13.40
N ARG A 56 -2.42 7.63 14.55
CA ARG A 56 -1.59 7.30 15.70
C ARG A 56 -1.91 5.92 16.26
N GLU A 57 -3.20 5.60 16.43
CA GLU A 57 -3.61 4.29 16.92
C GLU A 57 -3.28 3.17 15.93
N ILE A 58 -3.50 3.38 14.63
CA ILE A 58 -3.07 2.46 13.57
C ILE A 58 -1.57 2.21 13.67
N ARG A 59 -0.76 3.28 13.73
CA ARG A 59 0.69 3.18 13.88
C ARG A 59 1.08 2.38 15.12
N ARG A 60 0.52 2.72 16.27
CA ARG A 60 0.81 2.06 17.55
C ARG A 60 0.56 0.54 17.49
N ARG A 61 -0.56 0.12 16.91
CA ARG A 61 -0.89 -1.30 16.73
C ARG A 61 0.06 -1.96 15.74
N CYS A 62 0.31 -1.36 14.60
CA CYS A 62 1.27 -1.88 13.62
C CYS A 62 2.66 -2.07 14.23
N GLU A 63 3.19 -1.07 14.91
CA GLU A 63 4.52 -1.12 15.52
C GLU A 63 4.64 -2.15 16.65
N LYS A 64 3.56 -2.45 17.39
CA LYS A 64 3.55 -3.53 18.36
C LYS A 64 3.90 -4.88 17.72
N PHE A 65 3.25 -5.22 16.61
CA PHE A 65 3.51 -6.46 15.87
C PHE A 65 4.85 -6.47 15.16
N GLU A 66 5.24 -5.34 14.59
CA GLU A 66 6.54 -5.20 13.94
C GLU A 66 7.69 -5.42 14.92
N ARG A 67 7.60 -4.95 16.16
CA ARG A 67 8.60 -5.23 17.20
C ARG A 67 8.74 -6.72 17.47
N ASP A 68 7.62 -7.43 17.56
CA ASP A 68 7.63 -8.88 17.80
C ASP A 68 8.19 -9.65 16.60
N LEU A 69 7.87 -9.22 15.37
CA LEU A 69 8.46 -9.76 14.14
C LEU A 69 9.98 -9.55 14.13
N HIS A 70 10.45 -8.33 14.38
CA HIS A 70 11.88 -7.98 14.38
C HIS A 70 12.66 -8.77 15.46
N ARG A 71 12.04 -9.10 16.59
CA ARG A 71 12.67 -9.95 17.62
C ARG A 71 12.83 -11.41 17.19
N ARG A 72 11.92 -11.91 16.34
CA ARG A 72 11.84 -13.32 15.93
C ARG A 72 12.57 -13.62 14.63
N VAL A 73 12.66 -12.63 13.73
CA VAL A 73 13.26 -12.81 12.41
C VAL A 73 14.74 -13.20 12.53
N ARG A 74 15.19 -14.16 11.69
CA ARG A 74 16.56 -14.69 11.63
C ARG A 74 16.95 -14.92 10.17
N GLY A 75 18.23 -15.21 9.92
CA GLY A 75 18.76 -15.57 8.62
C GLY A 75 18.65 -14.47 7.58
N GLU A 76 18.53 -14.86 6.31
CA GLU A 76 18.53 -13.96 5.15
C GLU A 76 17.54 -12.81 5.25
N LEU A 77 16.34 -13.06 5.81
CA LEU A 77 15.35 -12.01 5.99
C LEU A 77 15.83 -10.92 6.94
N LYS A 78 16.51 -11.30 8.04
CA LYS A 78 17.07 -10.34 8.98
C LYS A 78 18.17 -9.50 8.31
N GLU A 79 19.10 -10.14 7.62
CA GLU A 79 20.19 -9.48 6.90
C GLU A 79 19.64 -8.52 5.83
N TRP A 80 18.60 -8.95 5.10
CA TRP A 80 17.94 -8.10 4.12
C TRP A 80 17.30 -6.87 4.78
N MET A 81 16.60 -7.05 5.92
CA MET A 81 15.98 -5.95 6.65
C MET A 81 17.02 -4.94 7.15
N GLU A 82 18.15 -5.41 7.65
CA GLU A 82 19.27 -4.57 8.11
C GLU A 82 19.88 -3.80 6.93
N ARG A 83 20.17 -4.46 5.82
CA ARG A 83 20.70 -3.83 4.60
C ARG A 83 19.79 -2.76 4.02
N GLU A 84 18.48 -2.98 4.06
CA GLU A 84 17.47 -2.04 3.56
C GLU A 84 17.03 -1.01 4.61
N ASN A 85 17.63 -1.00 5.79
CA ASN A 85 17.25 -0.15 6.92
C ASN A 85 15.75 -0.26 7.27
N ILE A 86 15.19 -1.47 7.20
CA ILE A 86 13.80 -1.74 7.57
C ILE A 86 13.74 -1.93 9.08
N THR A 87 13.11 -0.99 9.75
CA THR A 87 12.92 -1.02 11.20
C THR A 87 11.48 -1.34 11.56
N TRP A 88 11.24 -1.68 12.82
CA TRP A 88 9.89 -1.85 13.35
C TRP A 88 9.09 -0.53 13.40
N ARG A 89 9.76 0.63 13.35
CA ARG A 89 9.11 1.94 13.34
C ARG A 89 8.44 2.19 11.99
N LYS A 90 7.19 2.66 12.05
CA LYS A 90 6.36 2.95 10.88
C LYS A 90 5.90 4.41 10.91
N ASP A 91 6.87 5.31 11.07
CA ASP A 91 6.63 6.76 11.18
C ASP A 91 5.76 7.29 10.02
N PHE A 92 5.91 6.73 8.83
CA PHE A 92 5.12 7.08 7.66
C PHE A 92 3.59 6.92 7.81
N LEU A 93 3.12 6.09 8.77
CA LEU A 93 1.68 5.93 9.05
C LEU A 93 1.08 7.16 9.75
N GLU A 94 1.90 7.99 10.35
CA GLU A 94 1.47 9.22 11.02
C GLU A 94 1.89 10.46 10.23
N GLU A 95 3.10 10.45 9.64
CA GLU A 95 3.67 11.57 8.88
C GLU A 95 2.90 11.87 7.59
N ALA A 96 2.44 10.84 6.86
CA ALA A 96 1.68 11.06 5.64
C ALA A 96 0.37 11.81 5.92
N PRO A 97 -0.01 12.81 5.10
CA PRO A 97 -1.28 13.55 5.27
C PRO A 97 -2.50 12.61 5.32
N TYR A 98 -2.53 11.58 4.49
CA TYR A 98 -3.62 10.61 4.44
C TYR A 98 -3.09 9.17 4.50
N LEU A 99 -3.90 8.28 5.09
CA LEU A 99 -3.77 6.85 4.89
C LEU A 99 -4.95 6.36 4.05
N VAL A 100 -4.68 5.63 2.98
CA VAL A 100 -5.72 4.93 2.23
C VAL A 100 -5.63 3.45 2.60
N MET A 101 -6.61 2.99 3.38
CA MET A 101 -6.74 1.59 3.75
C MET A 101 -7.59 0.88 2.71
N ILE A 102 -7.06 -0.19 2.11
CA ILE A 102 -7.75 -0.92 1.05
C ILE A 102 -8.15 -2.29 1.57
N PHE A 103 -9.42 -2.59 1.44
CA PHE A 103 -10.03 -3.83 1.90
C PHE A 103 -10.59 -4.64 0.72
N SER A 104 -10.66 -5.96 0.91
CA SER A 104 -11.38 -6.88 0.03
C SER A 104 -12.59 -7.48 0.74
N ASP A 105 -13.73 -7.54 0.07
CA ASP A 105 -14.90 -8.29 0.54
C ASP A 105 -14.67 -9.78 0.33
N ILE A 106 -14.42 -10.52 1.42
CA ILE A 106 -14.07 -11.95 1.38
C ILE A 106 -15.21 -12.85 0.91
N ARG A 107 -16.43 -12.33 0.79
CA ARG A 107 -17.59 -13.07 0.26
C ARG A 107 -17.59 -13.18 -1.27
N ALA A 108 -16.83 -12.31 -1.93
CA ALA A 108 -16.69 -12.34 -3.39
C ALA A 108 -15.59 -13.32 -3.81
N PRO A 109 -15.77 -14.07 -4.92
CA PRO A 109 -14.70 -14.87 -5.49
C PRO A 109 -13.57 -13.97 -6.00
N TYR A 110 -12.35 -14.48 -5.94
CA TYR A 110 -11.14 -13.75 -6.38
C TYR A 110 -11.02 -12.34 -5.75
N SER A 111 -11.53 -12.18 -4.53
CA SER A 111 -11.60 -10.87 -3.87
C SER A 111 -10.24 -10.23 -3.69
N ARG A 112 -9.24 -11.01 -3.31
CA ARG A 112 -7.87 -10.53 -3.08
C ARG A 112 -7.20 -10.13 -4.37
N GLU A 113 -7.22 -11.01 -5.36
CA GLU A 113 -6.60 -10.81 -6.67
C GLU A 113 -7.19 -9.57 -7.35
N SER A 114 -8.52 -9.47 -7.39
CA SER A 114 -9.23 -8.31 -7.93
C SER A 114 -8.86 -7.01 -7.22
N THR A 115 -8.80 -7.03 -5.89
CA THR A 115 -8.44 -5.84 -5.10
C THR A 115 -6.99 -5.42 -5.37
N TRP A 116 -6.05 -6.37 -5.53
CA TRP A 116 -4.66 -6.04 -5.84
C TRP A 116 -4.48 -5.49 -7.26
N LEU A 117 -5.34 -5.85 -8.22
CA LEU A 117 -5.39 -5.18 -9.53
C LEU A 117 -5.77 -3.70 -9.36
N ALA A 118 -6.82 -3.42 -8.58
CA ALA A 118 -7.23 -2.04 -8.28
C ALA A 118 -6.13 -1.25 -7.53
N VAL A 119 -5.40 -1.90 -6.61
CA VAL A 119 -4.23 -1.30 -5.95
C VAL A 119 -3.16 -0.90 -6.98
N GLY A 120 -2.89 -1.75 -7.97
CA GLY A 120 -1.94 -1.45 -9.04
C GLY A 120 -2.34 -0.19 -9.84
N TYR A 121 -3.60 -0.07 -10.22
CA TYR A 121 -4.15 1.10 -10.91
C TYR A 121 -4.05 2.35 -10.03
N PHE A 122 -4.44 2.25 -8.76
CA PHE A 122 -4.35 3.34 -7.79
C PHE A 122 -2.91 3.88 -7.64
N LEU A 123 -1.92 3.00 -7.58
CA LEU A 123 -0.51 3.40 -7.44
C LEU A 123 0.01 4.18 -8.65
N LEU A 124 -0.46 3.85 -9.87
CA LEU A 124 -0.10 4.59 -11.08
C LEU A 124 -0.81 5.95 -11.13
N ALA A 125 -2.07 5.99 -10.74
CA ALA A 125 -2.82 7.24 -10.65
C ALA A 125 -2.23 8.22 -9.62
N LEU A 126 -1.72 7.72 -8.48
CA LEU A 126 -1.00 8.55 -7.51
C LEU A 126 0.24 9.21 -8.13
N GLU A 127 1.00 8.46 -8.93
CA GLU A 127 2.18 8.99 -9.62
C GLU A 127 1.79 10.09 -10.63
N GLU A 128 0.68 9.93 -11.34
CA GLU A 128 0.14 10.93 -12.26
C GLU A 128 -0.27 12.23 -11.54
N GLU A 129 -0.84 12.11 -10.33
CA GLU A 129 -1.20 13.25 -9.47
C GLU A 129 0.01 13.89 -8.76
N GLY A 130 1.23 13.40 -9.01
CA GLY A 130 2.45 13.85 -8.33
C GLY A 130 2.53 13.43 -6.87
N LEU A 131 1.73 12.46 -6.47
CA LEU A 131 1.70 11.88 -5.12
C LEU A 131 2.51 10.59 -5.05
N SER A 132 2.98 10.27 -3.88
CA SER A 132 3.75 9.06 -3.65
C SER A 132 3.16 8.22 -2.53
N SER A 133 3.52 6.93 -2.54
CA SER A 133 3.07 5.97 -1.55
C SER A 133 4.03 4.79 -1.41
N LEU A 134 3.69 3.90 -0.48
CA LEU A 134 4.17 2.53 -0.41
C LEU A 134 2.99 1.61 -0.08
N THR A 135 3.09 0.35 -0.49
CA THR A 135 2.18 -0.69 0.01
C THR A 135 2.70 -1.23 1.34
N TYR A 136 1.94 -1.06 2.39
CA TYR A 136 2.24 -1.62 3.70
C TYR A 136 1.16 -2.63 4.10
N THR A 137 1.55 -3.87 4.28
CA THR A 137 0.65 -4.98 4.64
C THR A 137 0.93 -5.39 6.07
N PRO A 138 0.23 -4.80 7.06
CA PRO A 138 0.50 -5.09 8.47
C PRO A 138 -0.01 -6.48 8.87
N PRO A 139 0.77 -7.26 9.60
CA PRO A 139 0.27 -8.39 10.39
C PRO A 139 -0.11 -7.91 11.82
N PRO A 140 -1.20 -8.39 12.44
CA PRO A 140 -2.36 -8.99 11.83
C PRO A 140 -3.36 -7.94 11.32
N ALA A 141 -3.77 -8.11 10.07
CA ALA A 141 -4.66 -7.18 9.38
C ALA A 141 -5.98 -6.92 10.14
N ARG A 142 -6.51 -7.92 10.85
CA ARG A 142 -7.80 -7.82 11.55
C ARG A 142 -7.79 -6.80 12.69
N GLU A 143 -6.79 -6.85 13.56
CA GLU A 143 -6.70 -5.93 14.70
C GLU A 143 -6.51 -4.47 14.26
N ILE A 144 -5.86 -4.26 13.12
CA ILE A 144 -5.71 -2.93 12.53
C ILE A 144 -7.06 -2.45 11.95
N ALA A 145 -7.79 -3.34 11.26
CA ALA A 145 -9.11 -3.03 10.70
C ALA A 145 -10.13 -2.63 11.76
N GLU A 146 -10.01 -3.13 12.99
CA GLU A 146 -10.86 -2.76 14.12
C GLU A 146 -10.72 -1.29 14.55
N VAL A 147 -9.57 -0.65 14.33
CA VAL A 147 -9.39 0.79 14.62
C VAL A 147 -10.39 1.66 13.85
N VAL A 148 -10.77 1.18 12.67
CA VAL A 148 -11.70 1.89 11.78
C VAL A 148 -13.08 1.21 11.72
N ASN A 149 -13.39 0.32 12.67
CA ASN A 149 -14.65 -0.41 12.76
C ASN A 149 -15.02 -1.17 11.47
N ALA A 150 -14.02 -1.71 10.75
CA ALA A 150 -14.27 -2.46 9.53
C ALA A 150 -15.09 -3.73 9.80
N PRO A 151 -16.20 -3.96 9.05
CA PRO A 151 -16.98 -5.18 9.16
C PRO A 151 -16.13 -6.45 8.98
N ARG A 152 -16.55 -7.57 9.59
CA ARG A 152 -15.77 -8.82 9.58
C ARG A 152 -15.58 -9.42 8.18
N TYR A 153 -16.45 -9.12 7.24
CA TYR A 153 -16.37 -9.58 5.87
C TYR A 153 -15.42 -8.73 5.00
N TYR A 154 -14.87 -7.63 5.54
CA TYR A 154 -13.79 -6.88 4.90
C TYR A 154 -12.43 -7.28 5.50
N ARG A 155 -11.55 -7.77 4.65
CA ARG A 155 -10.15 -8.07 4.97
C ARG A 155 -9.28 -6.89 4.54
N LEU A 156 -8.51 -6.35 5.47
CA LEU A 156 -7.50 -5.34 5.14
C LEU A 156 -6.39 -5.97 4.29
N GLU A 157 -6.24 -5.49 3.06
CA GLU A 157 -5.18 -5.93 2.15
C GLU A 157 -3.91 -5.11 2.31
N THR A 158 -4.02 -3.80 2.38
CA THR A 158 -2.88 -2.91 2.49
C THR A 158 -3.28 -1.55 3.05
N ILE A 159 -2.31 -0.85 3.63
CA ILE A 159 -2.39 0.57 4.00
C ILE A 159 -1.41 1.32 3.10
N LEU A 160 -1.89 2.33 2.40
CA LEU A 160 -1.09 3.22 1.59
C LEU A 160 -1.03 4.60 2.27
N PRO A 161 0.08 4.97 2.91
CA PRO A 161 0.31 6.37 3.27
C PRO A 161 0.49 7.18 1.99
N VAL A 162 -0.24 8.28 1.86
CA VAL A 162 -0.26 9.11 0.65
C VAL A 162 0.13 10.53 0.97
N GLY A 163 1.08 11.06 0.21
CA GLY A 163 1.59 12.42 0.37
C GLY A 163 2.61 12.80 -0.69
N TYR A 164 3.06 14.05 -0.66
CA TYR A 164 4.21 14.47 -1.45
C TYR A 164 5.50 13.86 -0.89
N PRO A 165 6.40 13.34 -1.73
CA PRO A 165 7.65 12.77 -1.25
C PRO A 165 8.55 13.85 -0.65
N LYS A 166 9.12 13.62 0.54
CA LYS A 166 10.15 14.49 1.12
C LYS A 166 11.49 14.26 0.46
N GLU A 167 11.78 13.01 0.14
CA GLU A 167 12.97 12.57 -0.57
C GLU A 167 12.55 11.56 -1.65
N GLY A 168 13.21 11.58 -2.80
CA GLY A 168 12.98 10.58 -3.85
C GLY A 168 13.30 9.18 -3.34
N GLY A 169 12.37 8.24 -3.44
CA GLY A 169 12.61 6.84 -3.14
C GLY A 169 13.66 6.25 -4.10
N ARG A 170 14.52 5.33 -3.59
CA ARG A 170 15.49 4.64 -4.44
C ARG A 170 14.77 3.72 -5.43
N LYS A 171 15.11 3.86 -6.73
CA LYS A 171 14.66 2.91 -7.74
C LYS A 171 15.40 1.59 -7.57
N LYS A 172 14.66 0.50 -7.39
CA LYS A 172 15.23 -0.84 -7.38
C LYS A 172 15.32 -1.37 -8.81
N ARG A 173 16.39 -2.14 -9.09
CA ARG A 173 16.53 -2.89 -10.35
C ARG A 173 15.28 -3.74 -10.60
N ARG A 174 14.89 -3.86 -11.84
CA ARG A 174 13.93 -4.85 -12.31
C ARG A 174 14.69 -5.96 -13.02
N LYS A 175 14.10 -7.14 -13.01
CA LYS A 175 14.56 -8.23 -13.87
C LYS A 175 14.47 -7.82 -15.34
N GLU A 176 15.34 -8.36 -16.16
CA GLU A 176 15.25 -8.21 -17.61
C GLU A 176 14.05 -9.02 -18.13
N LEU A 177 13.55 -8.68 -19.32
CA LEU A 177 12.37 -9.35 -19.87
C LEU A 177 12.58 -10.86 -20.03
N GLN A 178 13.79 -11.27 -20.41
CA GLN A 178 14.16 -12.69 -20.56
C GLN A 178 14.19 -13.47 -19.24
N GLU A 179 14.20 -12.77 -18.10
CA GLU A 179 14.12 -13.42 -16.77
C GLU A 179 12.67 -13.65 -16.29
N ILE A 180 11.68 -13.15 -17.02
CA ILE A 180 10.27 -13.14 -16.60
C ILE A 180 9.28 -13.54 -17.69
N MET A 181 9.76 -13.89 -18.89
CA MET A 181 8.90 -14.32 -19.99
C MET A 181 9.61 -15.33 -20.88
N ASP A 182 8.88 -16.29 -21.33
CA ASP A 182 9.24 -17.26 -22.38
C ASP A 182 8.10 -17.36 -23.38
N PHE A 183 8.32 -18.06 -24.50
CA PHE A 183 7.32 -18.37 -25.52
C PHE A 183 7.04 -19.87 -25.51
N ASP A 184 5.77 -20.23 -25.47
CA ASP A 184 5.21 -21.58 -25.61
C ASP A 184 5.57 -22.56 -24.48
N SER A 185 6.74 -22.45 -23.85
CA SER A 185 7.19 -23.30 -22.73
C SER A 185 8.22 -22.59 -21.85
N PHE A 186 8.41 -23.10 -20.59
CA PHE A 186 9.51 -22.73 -19.70
C PHE A 186 10.80 -23.46 -20.08
#